data_5e81ef8155bf854801c1c33d7549c3a2
#
_entry.id   5e81ef8155bf854801c1c33d7549c3a2
#
_cell.length_a   1.000
_cell.length_b   1.000
_cell.length_c   1.000
_cell.angle_alpha   90.00
_cell.angle_beta   90.00
_cell.angle_gamma   90.00
#
_symmetry.space_group_name_H-M   'P 1'
#
loop_
_entity.id
_entity.type
_entity.pdbx_description
1 polymer ?
#
loop_
_entity_poly.entity_id
_entity_poly.type
_entity_poly.pdbx_seq_one_letter_code
_entity_poly.pdbx_strand_id
1 'polypeptide(L)'
;MFKWLTNLFNCGDKVDLNKDEPLTNERAYELIVDGRKKYKLNCVKVPEQVKTRSLAALAAYPKFTAPKTVDLRDYCTQTENQGNLPYCAAYTAAGFAENVMWRRDDYITQIDPVSIYKRAKELDGDPGEGTSLTAVLSVLLEKKYFDPNICQIQVIYDNADFESNIKYAIHKFGCLLLACDITEEWYLCGPNKTAITGKNNNRSVGGHAILCCGYNRDGVIIHNSWGEEWGAYGYALITWEALRKQFLYAAVLTNCLNNLKLN
;
A
#
# COMPACT_ATOMS: atom_id res chain seq x y z
N MET A 1 -3.89 -21.81 5.87
CA MET A 1 -4.06 -22.15 7.30
C MET A 1 -4.17 -20.90 8.18
N PHE A 2 -4.99 -19.90 7.80
CA PHE A 2 -5.17 -18.64 8.54
C PHE A 2 -6.66 -18.29 8.75
N LYS A 3 -7.45 -19.27 9.19
CA LYS A 3 -8.89 -19.05 9.46
C LYS A 3 -9.23 -18.14 10.64
N TRP A 4 -8.24 -17.71 11.45
CA TRP A 4 -8.49 -16.91 12.66
C TRP A 4 -8.20 -15.41 12.50
N LEU A 5 -7.64 -14.98 11.37
CA LEU A 5 -7.45 -13.54 11.08
C LEU A 5 -8.74 -12.80 10.63
N THR A 6 -9.77 -13.52 10.23
CA THR A 6 -11.04 -12.91 9.79
C THR A 6 -11.82 -12.20 10.91
N ASN A 7 -11.54 -12.52 12.18
CA ASN A 7 -12.21 -11.91 13.33
C ASN A 7 -11.49 -10.65 13.88
N LEU A 8 -10.27 -10.34 13.42
CA LEU A 8 -9.49 -9.21 13.94
C LEU A 8 -10.00 -7.84 13.47
N PHE A 9 -10.87 -7.79 12.47
CA PHE A 9 -11.42 -6.53 11.95
C PHE A 9 -12.90 -6.30 12.28
N ASN A 10 -13.47 -7.04 13.21
CA ASN A 10 -14.79 -6.70 13.75
C ASN A 10 -14.66 -5.47 14.66
N CYS A 11 -14.99 -4.33 14.09
CA CYS A 11 -15.01 -3.03 14.74
C CYS A 11 -16.12 -3.01 15.80
N GLY A 12 -15.82 -3.44 17.03
CA GLY A 12 -16.76 -3.49 18.17
C GLY A 12 -16.26 -2.85 19.45
N ASP A 13 -14.98 -2.58 19.58
CA ASP A 13 -14.44 -1.98 20.81
C ASP A 13 -14.46 -0.45 20.73
N LYS A 14 -15.33 0.14 21.53
CA LYS A 14 -15.37 1.58 21.80
C LYS A 14 -14.12 1.95 22.58
N VAL A 15 -13.10 2.45 21.89
CA VAL A 15 -11.97 3.12 22.53
C VAL A 15 -12.44 4.50 23.00
N ASP A 16 -12.24 4.80 24.28
CA ASP A 16 -12.52 6.12 24.86
C ASP A 16 -11.51 7.14 24.30
N LEU A 17 -11.94 7.93 23.32
CA LEU A 17 -11.13 8.86 22.54
C LEU A 17 -10.92 10.22 23.20
N ASN A 18 -11.33 10.40 24.49
CA ASN A 18 -11.35 11.71 25.13
C ASN A 18 -10.10 12.06 25.97
N LYS A 19 -9.00 11.36 25.81
CA LYS A 19 -7.75 11.59 26.59
C LYS A 19 -6.54 12.02 25.78
N ASP A 20 -6.69 12.63 24.63
CA ASP A 20 -5.53 13.00 23.83
C ASP A 20 -5.33 14.51 23.76
N GLU A 21 -4.40 15.01 24.59
CA GLU A 21 -3.71 16.26 24.29
C GLU A 21 -2.99 16.12 22.92
N PRO A 22 -2.95 17.17 22.09
CA PRO A 22 -2.26 17.09 20.79
C PRO A 22 -0.78 16.75 21.00
N LEU A 23 -0.34 15.65 20.36
CA LEU A 23 1.06 15.25 20.35
C LEU A 23 1.89 16.35 19.68
N THR A 24 2.84 16.95 20.41
CA THR A 24 3.84 17.85 19.84
C THR A 24 4.81 17.05 18.98
N ASN A 25 5.54 17.71 18.06
CA ASN A 25 6.58 17.06 17.27
C ASN A 25 7.57 16.27 18.12
N GLU A 26 7.95 16.80 19.26
CA GLU A 26 8.84 16.14 20.21
C GLU A 26 8.23 14.90 20.82
N ARG A 27 6.92 14.89 21.15
CA ARG A 27 6.22 13.70 21.65
C ARG A 27 6.01 12.63 20.59
N ALA A 28 5.75 12.99 19.35
CA ALA A 28 5.74 12.01 18.25
C ALA A 28 7.14 11.39 18.07
N TYR A 29 8.20 12.18 18.22
CA TYR A 29 9.58 11.70 18.27
C TYR A 29 9.86 10.87 19.53
N GLU A 30 9.34 11.22 20.69
CA GLU A 30 9.51 10.47 21.94
C GLU A 30 8.75 9.15 21.95
N LEU A 31 7.53 9.08 21.39
CA LEU A 31 6.80 7.83 21.20
C LEU A 31 7.54 6.87 20.23
N ILE A 32 8.39 7.42 19.34
CA ILE A 32 9.30 6.68 18.48
C ILE A 32 10.59 6.29 19.23
N VAL A 33 10.97 7.02 20.28
CA VAL A 33 12.21 6.82 21.05
C VAL A 33 12.07 5.72 22.10
N ASP A 34 10.87 5.38 22.55
CA ASP A 34 10.61 4.31 23.53
C ASP A 34 10.85 2.91 22.94
N GLY A 35 12.06 2.70 22.38
CA GLY A 35 12.52 1.44 21.79
C GLY A 35 11.97 1.08 20.42
N ARG A 36 11.10 1.91 19.80
CA ARG A 36 10.53 1.69 18.48
C ARG A 36 11.37 2.32 17.39
N LYS A 37 11.62 1.57 16.32
CA LYS A 37 12.46 2.00 15.18
C LYS A 37 11.81 3.19 14.47
N LYS A 38 12.62 4.20 14.13
CA LYS A 38 12.19 5.30 13.25
C LYS A 38 12.05 4.77 11.83
N TYR A 39 10.91 5.06 11.17
CA TYR A 39 10.71 4.75 9.76
C TYR A 39 10.88 6.03 8.94
N LYS A 40 11.73 5.99 7.92
CA LYS A 40 11.82 7.09 6.98
C LYS A 40 10.67 7.01 5.97
N LEU A 41 9.96 8.11 5.86
CA LEU A 41 8.85 8.30 4.93
C LEU A 41 9.38 9.13 3.78
N ASN A 42 9.19 8.71 2.54
CA ASN A 42 9.56 9.52 1.38
C ASN A 42 9.00 8.94 0.07
N CYS A 43 7.71 8.61 0.05
CA CYS A 43 7.04 8.35 -1.22
C CYS A 43 6.81 9.68 -1.94
N VAL A 44 7.45 9.87 -3.10
CA VAL A 44 7.31 11.10 -3.89
C VAL A 44 6.14 11.02 -4.87
N LYS A 45 5.67 12.19 -5.32
CA LYS A 45 4.62 12.30 -6.32
C LYS A 45 5.07 11.69 -7.65
N VAL A 46 4.11 11.31 -8.49
CA VAL A 46 4.38 10.80 -9.84
C VAL A 46 5.18 11.83 -10.63
N PRO A 47 6.35 11.47 -11.19
CA PRO A 47 7.06 12.34 -12.09
C PRO A 47 6.23 12.64 -13.34
N GLU A 48 6.19 13.90 -13.80
CA GLU A 48 5.43 14.30 -15.01
C GLU A 48 5.85 13.54 -16.28
N GLN A 49 7.07 13.01 -16.29
CA GLN A 49 7.67 12.35 -17.46
C GLN A 49 7.21 10.89 -17.65
N VAL A 50 6.55 10.28 -16.67
CA VAL A 50 6.09 8.89 -16.79
C VAL A 50 4.78 8.87 -17.57
N LYS A 51 4.80 8.32 -18.80
CA LYS A 51 3.60 8.09 -19.62
C LYS A 51 2.74 7.00 -18.98
N THR A 52 1.94 7.37 -18.00
CA THR A 52 0.96 6.50 -17.35
C THR A 52 -0.41 6.72 -17.95
N ARG A 53 -1.17 5.64 -18.17
CA ARG A 53 -2.59 5.76 -18.51
C ARG A 53 -3.39 5.91 -17.22
N SER A 54 -4.28 6.90 -17.17
CA SER A 54 -5.17 7.06 -16.03
C SER A 54 -6.22 5.95 -16.01
N LEU A 55 -6.42 5.29 -14.86
CA LEU A 55 -7.49 4.32 -14.63
C LEU A 55 -8.89 4.95 -14.71
N ALA A 56 -9.01 6.29 -14.62
CA ALA A 56 -10.27 7.00 -14.83
C ALA A 56 -10.90 6.69 -16.21
N ALA A 57 -10.07 6.35 -17.21
CA ALA A 57 -10.56 5.89 -18.51
C ALA A 57 -11.15 4.47 -18.47
N LEU A 58 -10.85 3.69 -17.44
CA LEU A 58 -11.36 2.32 -17.26
C LEU A 58 -12.65 2.27 -16.44
N ALA A 59 -12.95 3.28 -15.64
CA ALA A 59 -14.23 3.42 -14.92
C ALA A 59 -15.43 3.67 -15.88
N ALA A 60 -15.16 4.01 -17.15
CA ALA A 60 -16.17 4.09 -18.20
C ALA A 60 -16.65 2.71 -18.70
N TYR A 61 -16.15 1.60 -18.15
CA TYR A 61 -16.65 0.27 -18.49
C TYR A 61 -18.05 0.02 -17.90
N PRO A 62 -18.96 -0.58 -18.68
CA PRO A 62 -20.34 -0.68 -18.28
C PRO A 62 -20.51 -1.52 -17.02
N LYS A 63 -21.09 -0.92 -15.98
CA LYS A 63 -21.69 -1.57 -14.79
C LYS A 63 -20.83 -2.67 -14.13
N PHE A 64 -19.59 -2.33 -13.74
CA PHE A 64 -18.86 -3.19 -12.81
C PHE A 64 -19.51 -3.12 -11.42
N THR A 65 -20.04 -4.25 -10.97
CA THR A 65 -20.50 -4.37 -9.59
C THR A 65 -19.35 -4.99 -8.79
N ALA A 66 -18.70 -4.17 -7.98
CA ALA A 66 -17.61 -4.63 -7.12
C ALA A 66 -18.11 -5.70 -6.14
N PRO A 67 -17.37 -6.81 -5.94
CA PRO A 67 -17.60 -7.69 -4.80
C PRO A 67 -17.62 -6.90 -3.49
N LYS A 68 -18.37 -7.37 -2.50
CA LYS A 68 -18.43 -6.69 -1.18
C LYS A 68 -17.08 -6.69 -0.47
N THR A 69 -16.28 -7.72 -0.70
CA THR A 69 -14.96 -7.90 -0.08
C THR A 69 -14.04 -8.61 -1.06
N VAL A 70 -12.79 -8.17 -1.08
CA VAL A 70 -11.66 -8.87 -1.71
C VAL A 70 -10.55 -8.91 -0.67
N ASP A 71 -9.96 -10.08 -0.45
CA ASP A 71 -8.87 -10.28 0.49
C ASP A 71 -7.79 -11.16 -0.16
N LEU A 72 -6.61 -10.59 -0.35
CA LEU A 72 -5.47 -11.22 -1.02
C LEU A 72 -4.33 -11.53 -0.06
N ARG A 73 -4.56 -11.45 1.26
CA ARG A 73 -3.52 -11.67 2.27
C ARG A 73 -2.92 -13.07 2.24
N ASP A 74 -3.70 -14.07 1.83
CA ASP A 74 -3.21 -15.45 1.72
C ASP A 74 -2.10 -15.62 0.67
N TYR A 75 -1.94 -14.64 -0.21
CA TYR A 75 -0.88 -14.57 -1.22
C TYR A 75 0.19 -13.52 -0.91
N CYS A 76 0.18 -12.92 0.28
CA CYS A 76 1.24 -12.03 0.71
C CYS A 76 2.32 -12.81 1.44
N THR A 77 3.57 -12.50 1.12
CA THR A 77 4.75 -13.03 1.82
C THR A 77 4.84 -12.49 3.25
N GLN A 78 5.81 -12.98 4.01
CA GLN A 78 6.04 -12.51 5.38
C GLN A 78 6.27 -11.00 5.41
N THR A 79 5.75 -10.35 6.46
CA THR A 79 5.91 -8.91 6.65
C THR A 79 7.37 -8.53 6.84
N GLU A 80 7.88 -7.70 5.95
CA GLU A 80 9.23 -7.18 5.99
C GLU A 80 9.34 -5.90 6.84
N ASN A 81 10.57 -5.50 7.14
CA ASN A 81 10.85 -4.30 7.92
C ASN A 81 11.91 -3.43 7.23
N GLN A 82 11.49 -2.30 6.67
CA GLN A 82 12.39 -1.33 6.02
C GLN A 82 13.31 -0.60 7.01
N GLY A 83 13.02 -0.65 8.32
CA GLY A 83 13.79 0.07 9.34
C GLY A 83 13.84 1.56 9.04
N ASN A 84 15.05 2.14 9.12
CA ASN A 84 15.30 3.56 8.88
C ASN A 84 15.65 3.88 7.41
N LEU A 85 15.33 3.00 6.48
CA LEU A 85 15.61 3.22 5.07
C LEU A 85 14.41 3.88 4.37
N PRO A 86 14.63 4.84 3.46
CA PRO A 86 13.56 5.54 2.74
C PRO A 86 13.02 4.70 1.56
N TYR A 87 12.86 3.39 1.75
CA TYR A 87 12.64 2.41 0.70
C TYR A 87 11.20 1.90 0.64
N CYS A 88 10.25 2.59 1.29
CA CYS A 88 8.85 2.16 1.37
C CYS A 88 8.24 1.78 0.00
N ALA A 89 8.49 2.58 -1.04
CA ALA A 89 7.99 2.29 -2.38
C ALA A 89 8.58 0.98 -2.95
N ALA A 90 9.87 0.72 -2.69
CA ALA A 90 10.54 -0.48 -3.17
C ALA A 90 10.08 -1.74 -2.43
N TYR A 91 9.89 -1.67 -1.10
CA TYR A 91 9.27 -2.75 -0.32
C TYR A 91 7.84 -3.04 -0.79
N THR A 92 7.07 -2.00 -1.06
CA THR A 92 5.72 -2.14 -1.61
C THR A 92 5.72 -2.81 -2.99
N ALA A 93 6.69 -2.47 -3.84
CA ALA A 93 6.82 -3.07 -5.17
C ALA A 93 7.28 -4.54 -5.10
N ALA A 94 8.19 -4.87 -4.18
CA ALA A 94 8.59 -6.25 -3.92
C ALA A 94 7.39 -7.10 -3.50
N GLY A 95 6.66 -6.68 -2.46
CA GLY A 95 5.45 -7.39 -2.00
C GLY A 95 4.35 -7.49 -3.06
N PHE A 96 4.20 -6.46 -3.92
CA PHE A 96 3.31 -6.54 -5.09
C PHE A 96 3.74 -7.66 -6.05
N ALA A 97 5.01 -7.67 -6.43
CA ALA A 97 5.52 -8.64 -7.40
C ALA A 97 5.44 -10.08 -6.85
N GLU A 98 5.78 -10.27 -5.58
CA GLU A 98 5.69 -11.54 -4.87
C GLU A 98 4.25 -12.06 -4.83
N ASN A 99 3.28 -11.19 -4.49
CA ASN A 99 1.85 -11.54 -4.49
C ASN A 99 1.36 -11.98 -5.88
N VAL A 100 1.72 -11.21 -6.91
CA VAL A 100 1.32 -11.53 -8.29
C VAL A 100 1.95 -12.83 -8.76
N MET A 101 3.24 -13.04 -8.51
CA MET A 101 3.96 -14.25 -8.91
C MET A 101 3.43 -15.47 -8.17
N TRP A 102 3.18 -15.38 -6.87
CA TRP A 102 2.59 -16.46 -6.12
C TRP A 102 1.21 -16.86 -6.67
N ARG A 103 0.37 -15.89 -6.96
CA ARG A 103 -0.97 -16.14 -7.53
C ARG A 103 -0.93 -16.68 -8.97
N ARG A 104 0.07 -16.26 -9.75
CA ARG A 104 0.21 -16.65 -11.14
C ARG A 104 0.89 -18.03 -11.30
N ASP A 105 1.95 -18.24 -10.55
CA ASP A 105 2.90 -19.34 -10.77
C ASP A 105 2.82 -20.42 -9.68
N ASP A 106 2.01 -20.20 -8.63
CA ASP A 106 1.92 -21.03 -7.41
C ASP A 106 3.31 -21.22 -6.76
N TYR A 107 4.14 -20.21 -6.85
CA TYR A 107 5.51 -20.22 -6.36
C TYR A 107 5.82 -18.96 -5.54
N ILE A 108 6.32 -19.19 -4.31
CA ILE A 108 6.75 -18.11 -3.42
C ILE A 108 8.18 -17.73 -3.77
N THR A 109 8.40 -16.47 -4.08
CA THR A 109 9.73 -15.90 -4.27
C THR A 109 9.92 -14.70 -3.35
N GLN A 110 11.15 -14.40 -3.01
CA GLN A 110 11.50 -13.15 -2.34
C GLN A 110 12.25 -12.25 -3.31
N ILE A 111 11.85 -11.01 -3.38
CA ILE A 111 12.41 -10.00 -4.26
C ILE A 111 13.15 -8.96 -3.41
N ASP A 112 14.42 -8.72 -3.72
CA ASP A 112 15.24 -7.75 -3.00
C ASP A 112 14.77 -6.30 -3.22
N PRO A 113 14.15 -5.64 -2.22
CA PRO A 113 13.70 -4.27 -2.35
C PRO A 113 14.85 -3.26 -2.48
N VAL A 114 16.04 -3.59 -1.97
CA VAL A 114 17.21 -2.70 -2.06
C VAL A 114 17.64 -2.54 -3.52
N SER A 115 17.62 -3.62 -4.28
CA SER A 115 17.95 -3.57 -5.71
C SER A 115 16.91 -2.82 -6.54
N ILE A 116 15.62 -2.91 -6.14
CA ILE A 116 14.55 -2.13 -6.75
C ILE A 116 14.76 -0.65 -6.45
N TYR A 117 15.01 -0.28 -5.19
CA TYR A 117 15.21 1.11 -4.80
C TYR A 117 16.36 1.77 -5.57
N LYS A 118 17.53 1.12 -5.57
CA LYS A 118 18.72 1.67 -6.26
C LYS A 118 18.42 1.95 -7.73
N ARG A 119 17.79 1.00 -8.42
CA ARG A 119 17.47 1.19 -9.83
C ARG A 119 16.37 2.23 -10.06
N ALA A 120 15.36 2.29 -9.20
CA ALA A 120 14.31 3.31 -9.27
C ALA A 120 14.86 4.72 -9.12
N LYS A 121 15.84 4.92 -8.23
CA LYS A 121 16.55 6.21 -8.07
C LYS A 121 17.31 6.63 -9.32
N GLU A 122 17.89 5.69 -10.04
CA GLU A 122 18.55 5.98 -11.33
C GLU A 122 17.52 6.39 -12.40
N LEU A 123 16.31 5.79 -12.37
CA LEU A 123 15.25 6.07 -13.34
C LEU A 123 14.52 7.39 -13.07
N ASP A 124 14.25 7.71 -11.81
CA ASP A 124 13.48 8.91 -11.47
C ASP A 124 14.33 10.20 -11.47
N GLY A 125 15.64 10.07 -11.31
CA GLY A 125 16.57 11.21 -11.32
C GLY A 125 16.34 12.20 -10.18
N ASP A 126 15.47 11.90 -9.21
CA ASP A 126 15.20 12.76 -8.07
C ASP A 126 16.39 12.68 -7.09
N PRO A 127 17.01 13.81 -6.70
CA PRO A 127 18.11 13.84 -5.73
C PRO A 127 17.66 13.52 -4.30
N GLY A 128 16.35 13.56 -4.00
CA GLY A 128 15.79 13.23 -2.69
C GLY A 128 15.95 11.76 -2.34
N GLU A 129 15.74 11.42 -1.07
CA GLU A 129 15.89 10.04 -0.59
C GLU A 129 14.74 9.09 -0.99
N GLY A 130 13.57 9.61 -1.37
CA GLY A 130 12.41 8.79 -1.75
C GLY A 130 12.39 8.43 -3.23
N THR A 131 11.40 7.64 -3.62
CA THR A 131 11.10 7.34 -5.02
C THR A 131 9.59 7.19 -5.23
N SER A 132 9.15 7.22 -6.49
CA SER A 132 7.73 7.12 -6.85
C SER A 132 7.29 5.67 -7.07
N LEU A 133 5.97 5.41 -6.94
CA LEU A 133 5.41 4.09 -7.24
C LEU A 133 5.60 3.72 -8.72
N THR A 134 5.57 4.69 -9.61
CA THR A 134 5.75 4.44 -11.05
C THR A 134 7.20 4.08 -11.38
N ALA A 135 8.19 4.67 -10.70
CA ALA A 135 9.59 4.31 -10.89
C ALA A 135 9.86 2.86 -10.46
N VAL A 136 9.38 2.45 -9.28
CA VAL A 136 9.56 1.07 -8.81
C VAL A 136 8.83 0.05 -9.70
N LEU A 137 7.63 0.37 -10.20
CA LEU A 137 6.95 -0.49 -11.18
C LEU A 137 7.68 -0.58 -12.51
N SER A 138 8.32 0.50 -12.96
CA SER A 138 9.17 0.48 -14.16
C SER A 138 10.37 -0.45 -13.99
N VAL A 139 10.96 -0.50 -12.79
CA VAL A 139 12.03 -1.46 -12.48
C VAL A 139 11.55 -2.91 -12.57
N LEU A 140 10.33 -3.22 -12.11
CA LEU A 140 9.78 -4.56 -12.22
C LEU A 140 9.63 -5.01 -13.68
N LEU A 141 9.26 -4.10 -14.58
CA LEU A 141 9.19 -4.34 -16.00
C LEU A 141 10.58 -4.48 -16.64
N GLU A 142 11.52 -3.59 -16.28
CA GLU A 142 12.90 -3.61 -16.78
C GLU A 142 13.63 -4.90 -16.36
N LYS A 143 13.48 -5.33 -15.12
CA LYS A 143 14.04 -6.57 -14.60
C LYS A 143 13.33 -7.84 -15.08
N LYS A 144 12.30 -7.68 -15.94
CA LYS A 144 11.51 -8.76 -16.53
C LYS A 144 10.82 -9.70 -15.53
N TYR A 145 10.49 -9.20 -14.34
CA TYR A 145 9.56 -9.92 -13.47
C TYR A 145 8.19 -10.04 -14.14
N PHE A 146 7.86 -9.05 -14.97
CA PHE A 146 6.66 -9.00 -15.80
C PHE A 146 7.02 -8.59 -17.22
N ASP A 147 6.28 -9.13 -18.21
CA ASP A 147 6.51 -8.82 -19.63
C ASP A 147 6.08 -7.36 -19.93
N PRO A 148 7.00 -6.46 -20.32
CA PRO A 148 6.69 -5.07 -20.61
C PRO A 148 5.84 -4.90 -21.89
N ASN A 149 5.72 -5.93 -22.73
CA ASN A 149 4.84 -5.90 -23.91
C ASN A 149 3.37 -6.16 -23.53
N ILE A 150 3.12 -6.80 -22.39
CA ILE A 150 1.79 -7.19 -21.90
C ILE A 150 1.36 -6.30 -20.74
N CYS A 151 2.24 -6.11 -19.76
CA CYS A 151 1.95 -5.37 -18.53
C CYS A 151 2.09 -3.87 -18.76
N GLN A 152 1.17 -3.09 -18.20
CA GLN A 152 1.17 -1.64 -18.30
C GLN A 152 0.98 -1.01 -16.94
N ILE A 153 1.73 0.06 -16.66
CA ILE A 153 1.55 0.87 -15.46
C ILE A 153 0.28 1.71 -15.63
N GLN A 154 -0.61 1.61 -14.65
CA GLN A 154 -1.80 2.43 -14.55
C GLN A 154 -1.80 3.18 -13.22
N VAL A 155 -2.24 4.44 -13.23
CA VAL A 155 -2.29 5.29 -12.04
C VAL A 155 -3.73 5.68 -11.75
N ILE A 156 -4.11 5.60 -10.48
CA ILE A 156 -5.38 6.09 -9.96
C ILE A 156 -5.07 7.40 -9.23
N TYR A 157 -5.72 8.48 -9.68
CA TYR A 157 -5.67 9.78 -9.03
C TYR A 157 -6.90 10.01 -8.16
N ASP A 158 -6.80 10.95 -7.23
CA ASP A 158 -7.95 11.41 -6.45
C ASP A 158 -8.98 12.07 -7.36
N ASN A 159 -10.18 11.48 -7.38
CA ASN A 159 -11.34 11.99 -8.11
C ASN A 159 -12.64 11.48 -7.43
N ALA A 160 -13.78 11.86 -7.95
CA ALA A 160 -15.09 11.47 -7.41
C ALA A 160 -15.28 9.94 -7.32
N ASP A 161 -14.66 9.19 -8.25
CA ASP A 161 -14.81 7.73 -8.39
C ASP A 161 -13.66 6.93 -7.78
N PHE A 162 -12.77 7.57 -7.00
CA PHE A 162 -11.53 6.94 -6.56
C PHE A 162 -11.76 5.62 -5.82
N GLU A 163 -12.78 5.53 -4.96
CA GLU A 163 -13.13 4.31 -4.23
C GLU A 163 -13.54 3.18 -5.18
N SER A 164 -14.38 3.50 -6.17
CA SER A 164 -14.78 2.54 -7.20
C SER A 164 -13.61 2.09 -8.05
N ASN A 165 -12.69 3.01 -8.37
CA ASN A 165 -11.47 2.73 -9.12
C ASN A 165 -10.52 1.81 -8.34
N ILE A 166 -10.35 2.03 -7.03
CA ILE A 166 -9.55 1.17 -6.16
C ILE A 166 -10.17 -0.23 -6.09
N LYS A 167 -11.47 -0.34 -5.83
CA LYS A 167 -12.18 -1.61 -5.77
C LYS A 167 -12.08 -2.38 -7.10
N TYR A 168 -12.27 -1.68 -8.21
CA TYR A 168 -12.13 -2.27 -9.54
C TYR A 168 -10.71 -2.79 -9.77
N ALA A 169 -9.70 -1.98 -9.48
CA ALA A 169 -8.31 -2.34 -9.72
C ALA A 169 -7.88 -3.55 -8.87
N ILE A 170 -8.24 -3.59 -7.58
CA ILE A 170 -7.95 -4.74 -6.71
C ILE A 170 -8.64 -6.01 -7.22
N HIS A 171 -9.91 -5.91 -7.59
CA HIS A 171 -10.66 -7.06 -8.11
C HIS A 171 -10.08 -7.57 -9.43
N LYS A 172 -9.72 -6.64 -10.33
CA LYS A 172 -9.30 -6.99 -11.69
C LYS A 172 -7.83 -7.35 -11.81
N PHE A 173 -6.97 -6.62 -11.12
CA PHE A 173 -5.53 -6.69 -11.30
C PHE A 173 -4.78 -7.26 -10.08
N GLY A 174 -5.43 -7.35 -8.93
CA GLY A 174 -4.82 -7.79 -7.67
C GLY A 174 -4.40 -6.65 -6.76
N CYS A 175 -3.32 -6.83 -6.01
CA CYS A 175 -2.82 -5.80 -5.11
C CYS A 175 -2.50 -4.49 -5.84
N LEU A 176 -2.57 -3.38 -5.10
CA LEU A 176 -2.15 -2.05 -5.57
C LEU A 176 -0.97 -1.55 -4.77
N LEU A 177 -0.12 -0.73 -5.40
CA LEU A 177 0.78 0.15 -4.68
C LEU A 177 -0.01 1.42 -4.34
N LEU A 178 -0.06 1.78 -3.06
CA LEU A 178 -0.82 2.91 -2.55
C LEU A 178 0.13 3.94 -1.94
N ALA A 179 0.04 5.18 -2.35
CA ALA A 179 0.75 6.32 -1.77
C ALA A 179 -0.22 7.15 -0.94
N CYS A 180 0.13 7.39 0.32
CA CYS A 180 -0.64 8.19 1.26
C CYS A 180 0.23 9.26 1.91
N ASP A 181 -0.35 10.43 2.17
CA ASP A 181 0.20 11.40 3.12
C ASP A 181 -0.27 10.98 4.51
N ILE A 182 0.58 10.23 5.23
CA ILE A 182 0.20 9.57 6.47
C ILE A 182 0.25 10.53 7.66
N THR A 183 -0.49 10.17 8.69
CA THR A 183 -0.59 10.93 9.94
C THR A 183 0.04 10.19 11.11
N GLU A 184 0.21 10.87 12.24
CA GLU A 184 0.72 10.27 13.48
C GLU A 184 -0.11 9.05 13.94
N GLU A 185 -1.39 8.95 13.53
CA GLU A 185 -2.25 7.80 13.84
C GLU A 185 -1.63 6.46 13.39
N TRP A 186 -0.84 6.46 12.31
CA TRP A 186 -0.21 5.25 11.79
C TRP A 186 0.81 4.65 12.75
N TYR A 187 1.53 5.48 13.50
CA TYR A 187 2.49 5.01 14.50
C TYR A 187 1.83 4.40 15.73
N LEU A 188 0.53 4.65 15.92
CA LEU A 188 -0.25 4.10 17.02
C LEU A 188 -0.85 2.73 16.69
N CYS A 189 -0.69 2.25 15.44
CA CYS A 189 -1.14 0.91 15.06
C CYS A 189 -0.29 -0.15 15.73
N GLY A 190 -0.94 -1.11 16.33
CA GLY A 190 -0.35 -2.25 17.00
C GLY A 190 -1.38 -3.37 17.17
N PRO A 191 -1.06 -4.45 17.88
CA PRO A 191 -1.94 -5.62 17.99
C PRO A 191 -3.36 -5.31 18.48
N ASN A 192 -3.53 -4.27 19.27
CA ASN A 192 -4.81 -3.84 19.84
C ASN A 192 -5.48 -2.70 19.06
N LYS A 193 -4.80 -2.11 18.08
CA LYS A 193 -5.32 -1.03 17.24
C LYS A 193 -4.88 -1.25 15.80
N THR A 194 -5.73 -1.86 15.03
CA THR A 194 -5.44 -2.28 13.65
C THR A 194 -6.19 -1.47 12.59
N ALA A 195 -6.83 -0.37 12.99
CA ALA A 195 -7.56 0.49 12.07
C ALA A 195 -7.05 1.95 12.12
N ILE A 196 -6.85 2.51 10.94
CA ILE A 196 -6.54 3.93 10.69
C ILE A 196 -7.86 4.58 10.29
N THR A 197 -8.37 5.44 11.16
CA THR A 197 -9.74 5.99 11.03
C THR A 197 -9.76 7.43 10.53
N GLY A 198 -8.61 8.13 10.59
CA GLY A 198 -8.50 9.56 10.28
C GLY A 198 -9.23 10.46 11.30
N LYS A 199 -9.55 9.93 12.47
CA LYS A 199 -10.21 10.67 13.54
C LYS A 199 -9.23 11.21 14.57
N ASN A 200 -8.08 10.55 14.72
CA ASN A 200 -7.03 10.94 15.66
C ASN A 200 -5.97 11.73 14.91
N ASN A 201 -5.51 12.80 15.51
CA ASN A 201 -4.46 13.69 15.07
C ASN A 201 -4.14 13.65 13.55
N ASN A 202 -4.77 14.54 12.79
CA ASN A 202 -4.66 14.59 11.32
C ASN A 202 -3.38 15.29 10.83
N ARG A 203 -2.37 15.44 11.70
CA ARG A 203 -1.12 16.05 11.29
C ARG A 203 -0.37 15.13 10.34
N SER A 204 -0.09 15.60 9.13
CA SER A 204 0.77 14.91 8.18
C SER A 204 2.17 14.74 8.75
N VAL A 205 2.73 13.54 8.56
CA VAL A 205 4.11 13.20 8.89
C VAL A 205 4.94 12.84 7.66
N GLY A 206 4.30 12.77 6.50
CA GLY A 206 4.97 12.60 5.20
C GLY A 206 4.35 11.53 4.30
N GLY A 207 4.85 11.47 3.07
CA GLY A 207 4.42 10.51 2.06
C GLY A 207 4.94 9.10 2.34
N HIS A 208 4.06 8.11 2.35
CA HIS A 208 4.39 6.70 2.56
C HIS A 208 3.78 5.82 1.48
N ALA A 209 4.48 4.77 1.11
CA ALA A 209 4.02 3.75 0.17
C ALA A 209 3.72 2.45 0.92
N ILE A 210 2.56 1.86 0.63
CA ILE A 210 2.10 0.60 1.21
C ILE A 210 1.42 -0.28 0.17
N LEU A 211 1.45 -1.60 0.39
CA LEU A 211 0.71 -2.55 -0.42
C LEU A 211 -0.76 -2.59 0.02
N CYS A 212 -1.67 -2.31 -0.90
CA CYS A 212 -3.10 -2.52 -0.69
C CYS A 212 -3.46 -3.91 -1.22
N CYS A 213 -3.76 -4.85 -0.34
CA CYS A 213 -4.00 -6.24 -0.66
C CYS A 213 -5.47 -6.66 -0.52
N GLY A 214 -6.39 -5.72 -0.38
CA GLY A 214 -7.80 -6.04 -0.31
C GLY A 214 -8.67 -4.86 0.12
N TYR A 215 -9.95 -5.12 0.23
CA TYR A 215 -10.93 -4.19 0.78
C TYR A 215 -12.15 -4.91 1.33
N ASN A 216 -12.87 -4.23 2.21
CA ASN A 216 -14.20 -4.59 2.64
C ASN A 216 -15.14 -3.37 2.62
N ARG A 217 -16.32 -3.46 3.24
CA ARG A 217 -17.27 -2.33 3.31
C ARG A 217 -16.68 -1.12 4.06
N ASP A 218 -15.77 -1.34 5.01
CA ASP A 218 -15.30 -0.32 5.94
C ASP A 218 -14.05 0.41 5.43
N GLY A 219 -13.25 -0.24 4.53
CA GLY A 219 -12.02 0.35 4.03
C GLY A 219 -11.16 -0.61 3.21
N VAL A 220 -9.91 -0.23 3.02
CA VAL A 220 -8.87 -1.02 2.35
C VAL A 220 -8.01 -1.77 3.35
N ILE A 221 -7.61 -2.99 2.99
CA ILE A 221 -6.68 -3.81 3.77
C ILE A 221 -5.28 -3.54 3.24
N ILE A 222 -4.38 -3.13 4.11
CA ILE A 222 -3.00 -2.82 3.75
C ILE A 222 -2.01 -3.77 4.42
N HIS A 223 -0.89 -4.00 3.73
CA HIS A 223 0.29 -4.69 4.20
C HIS A 223 1.46 -3.72 4.20
N ASN A 224 1.97 -3.41 5.39
CA ASN A 224 3.01 -2.41 5.60
C ASN A 224 4.39 -3.06 5.70
N SER A 225 5.44 -2.26 5.54
CA SER A 225 6.84 -2.69 5.63
C SER A 225 7.51 -2.21 6.92
N TRP A 226 6.80 -2.24 8.05
CA TRP A 226 7.30 -1.82 9.36
C TRP A 226 7.45 -2.96 10.36
N GLY A 227 7.45 -4.21 9.87
CA GLY A 227 7.58 -5.41 10.67
C GLY A 227 6.25 -5.90 11.25
N GLU A 228 6.29 -7.10 11.80
CA GLU A 228 5.10 -7.80 12.32
C GLU A 228 4.52 -7.19 13.60
N GLU A 229 5.30 -6.38 14.31
CA GLU A 229 4.85 -5.71 15.54
C GLU A 229 3.91 -4.52 15.24
N TRP A 230 3.93 -4.01 14.00
CA TRP A 230 3.03 -2.97 13.58
C TRP A 230 1.68 -3.56 13.14
N GLY A 231 0.58 -2.98 13.60
CA GLY A 231 -0.77 -3.43 13.26
C GLY A 231 -1.04 -4.88 13.68
N ALA A 232 -1.78 -5.62 12.87
CA ALA A 232 -2.00 -7.04 13.02
C ALA A 232 -1.01 -7.82 12.15
N TYR A 233 0.17 -8.11 12.67
CA TYR A 233 1.25 -8.79 11.93
C TYR A 233 1.64 -8.07 10.63
N GLY A 234 1.76 -6.74 10.68
CA GLY A 234 2.08 -5.89 9.54
C GLY A 234 0.87 -5.44 8.72
N TYR A 235 -0.34 -5.84 9.10
CA TYR A 235 -1.57 -5.45 8.40
C TYR A 235 -2.39 -4.45 9.20
N ALA A 236 -3.13 -3.60 8.48
CA ALA A 236 -4.13 -2.71 9.06
C ALA A 236 -5.28 -2.46 8.07
N LEU A 237 -6.37 -1.90 8.59
CA LEU A 237 -7.46 -1.37 7.79
C LEU A 237 -7.34 0.16 7.74
N ILE A 238 -7.39 0.75 6.56
CA ILE A 238 -7.61 2.19 6.41
C ILE A 238 -9.07 2.38 6.03
N THR A 239 -9.85 3.09 6.85
CA THR A 239 -11.25 3.36 6.52
C THR A 239 -11.34 4.19 5.24
N TRP A 240 -12.45 4.04 4.48
CA TRP A 240 -12.65 4.83 3.25
C TRP A 240 -12.59 6.33 3.52
N GLU A 241 -13.08 6.78 4.69
CA GLU A 241 -12.98 8.19 5.10
C GLU A 241 -11.54 8.63 5.33
N ALA A 242 -10.74 7.82 6.06
CA ALA A 242 -9.33 8.12 6.31
C ALA A 242 -8.53 8.10 5.02
N LEU A 243 -8.78 7.09 4.17
CA LEU A 243 -8.11 6.98 2.88
C LEU A 243 -8.37 8.21 2.00
N ARG A 244 -9.61 8.70 1.91
CA ARG A 244 -9.93 9.89 1.13
C ARG A 244 -9.15 11.13 1.58
N LYS A 245 -8.88 11.27 2.89
CA LYS A 245 -8.11 12.40 3.42
C LYS A 245 -6.61 12.30 3.19
N GLN A 246 -6.09 11.07 3.10
CA GLN A 246 -4.66 10.79 3.07
C GLN A 246 -4.17 10.32 1.69
N PHE A 247 -5.07 10.05 0.77
CA PHE A 247 -4.75 9.51 -0.55
C PHE A 247 -3.97 10.52 -1.38
N LEU A 248 -2.83 10.08 -1.89
CA LEU A 248 -2.05 10.83 -2.88
C LEU A 248 -2.31 10.29 -4.28
N TYR A 249 -2.03 9.01 -4.48
CA TYR A 249 -2.31 8.26 -5.69
C TYR A 249 -2.10 6.76 -5.46
N ALA A 250 -2.59 5.93 -6.37
CA ALA A 250 -2.23 4.53 -6.40
C ALA A 250 -1.70 4.14 -7.77
N ALA A 251 -0.95 3.05 -7.83
CA ALA A 251 -0.44 2.51 -9.07
C ALA A 251 -0.54 0.99 -9.09
N VAL A 252 -0.65 0.42 -10.29
CA VAL A 252 -0.76 -1.01 -10.50
C VAL A 252 -0.16 -1.40 -11.85
N LEU A 253 0.33 -2.63 -11.97
CA LEU A 253 0.59 -3.25 -13.26
C LEU A 253 -0.64 -4.04 -13.69
N THR A 254 -1.18 -3.70 -14.86
CA THR A 254 -2.30 -4.43 -15.45
C THR A 254 -1.81 -5.65 -16.22
N ASN A 255 -2.70 -6.63 -16.42
CA ASN A 255 -2.47 -7.83 -17.25
C ASN A 255 -1.39 -8.80 -16.74
N CYS A 256 -0.83 -8.59 -15.56
CA CYS A 256 0.19 -9.47 -14.99
C CYS A 256 -0.32 -10.87 -14.64
N LEU A 257 -1.63 -11.02 -14.49
CA LEU A 257 -2.33 -12.26 -14.15
C LEU A 257 -2.93 -12.98 -15.37
N ASN A 258 -2.67 -12.53 -16.60
CA ASN A 258 -3.34 -13.05 -17.80
C ASN A 258 -3.05 -14.53 -18.09
N ASN A 259 -2.12 -15.16 -17.40
CA ASN A 259 -1.87 -16.61 -17.50
C ASN A 259 -2.54 -17.43 -16.37
N LEU A 260 -3.32 -16.78 -15.49
CA LEU A 260 -4.14 -17.53 -14.54
C LEU A 260 -5.21 -18.31 -15.33
N LYS A 261 -5.09 -19.63 -15.34
CA LYS A 261 -6.21 -20.50 -15.66
C LYS A 261 -7.27 -20.19 -14.59
N LEU A 262 -8.29 -19.44 -14.98
CA LEU A 262 -9.50 -19.32 -14.17
C LEU A 262 -10.12 -20.70 -14.11
N ASN A 263 -9.85 -21.45 -13.04
CA ASN A 263 -10.59 -22.66 -12.69
C ASN A 263 -11.89 -22.28 -12.00
#